data_c4783df848d5475c86e2b66ba5bd8a4f
#
_entry.id   c4783df848d5475c86e2b66ba5bd8a4f
#
_cell.length_a   1.000
_cell.length_b   1.000
_cell.length_c   1.000
_cell.angle_alpha   90.00
_cell.angle_beta   90.00
_cell.angle_gamma   90.00
#
_symmetry.space_group_name_H-M   'P 1'
#
loop_
_entity.id
_entity.type
_entity.pdbx_description
1 polymer ?
#
loop_
_entity_poly.entity_id
_entity_poly.type
_entity_poly.pdbx_seq_one_letter_code
_entity_poly.pdbx_strand_id
1 'polypeptide(L)'
;LILFCIFAIIVERKNQDALQSVSASGVSGHPTILIDAGHGGVDGGTVAKDGTVEKGINLEIALKLETIFRMMGFDTVMTRREDISIHDDSAKTIRQKKISDLHNRLKLINETPDCLFISIHQNSYPYPNNTGTQVFYSPNHPESQALAAAIQQSVIHLIQPQNTRKVKKSGTEIYLLYQAKTPAVMVECGFMSNAQET
;
A
#
# COMPACT_ATOMS: atom_id res chain seq x y z
N LEU A 1 15.03 1.56 -2.99
CA LEU A 1 15.51 0.55 -2.02
C LEU A 1 14.35 -0.27 -1.43
N ILE A 2 13.26 0.37 -0.96
CA ILE A 2 12.03 -0.30 -0.48
C ILE A 2 11.48 -1.27 -1.55
N LEU A 3 11.55 -0.89 -2.82
CA LEU A 3 11.13 -1.70 -3.95
C LEU A 3 11.94 -3.00 -4.08
N PHE A 4 13.25 -2.94 -3.78
CA PHE A 4 14.11 -4.12 -3.79
C PHE A 4 13.75 -5.10 -2.65
N CYS A 5 13.26 -4.59 -1.53
CA CYS A 5 12.82 -5.42 -0.39
C CYS A 5 11.55 -6.19 -0.70
N ILE A 6 10.57 -5.56 -1.36
CA ILE A 6 9.36 -6.25 -1.83
C ILE A 6 9.74 -7.31 -2.87
N PHE A 7 10.70 -7.01 -3.74
CA PHE A 7 11.25 -7.96 -4.71
C PHE A 7 11.90 -9.18 -4.04
N ALA A 8 12.75 -8.96 -3.03
CA ALA A 8 13.42 -10.06 -2.32
C ALA A 8 12.44 -11.00 -1.61
N ILE A 9 11.33 -10.46 -1.06
CA ILE A 9 10.28 -11.28 -0.42
C ILE A 9 9.70 -12.29 -1.41
N ILE A 10 9.46 -11.88 -2.63
CA ILE A 10 8.83 -12.73 -3.65
C ILE A 10 9.82 -13.78 -4.16
N VAL A 11 11.11 -13.42 -4.26
CA VAL A 11 12.18 -14.32 -4.77
C VAL A 11 12.60 -15.35 -3.73
N GLU A 12 12.80 -15.00 -2.47
CA GLU A 12 13.19 -15.95 -1.43
C GLU A 12 12.09 -16.97 -1.08
N ARG A 13 10.81 -16.56 -1.22
CA ARG A 13 9.67 -17.44 -0.95
C ARG A 13 9.23 -18.33 -2.12
N LYS A 14 9.92 -18.30 -3.25
CA LYS A 14 9.74 -19.31 -4.30
C LYS A 14 9.98 -20.75 -3.78
N ASN A 15 10.50 -20.87 -2.57
CA ASN A 15 10.87 -22.16 -1.95
C ASN A 15 10.03 -22.57 -0.74
N GLN A 16 9.04 -21.86 -0.25
CA GLN A 16 8.26 -22.34 0.91
C GLN A 16 6.78 -21.93 0.91
N ASP A 17 5.94 -22.91 0.95
CA ASP A 17 4.61 -23.19 1.52
C ASP A 17 3.51 -22.11 1.62
N ALA A 18 3.80 -20.81 1.69
CA ALA A 18 2.75 -19.80 1.81
C ALA A 18 2.10 -19.44 0.45
N LEU A 19 2.83 -19.62 -0.66
CA LEU A 19 2.27 -19.47 -2.01
C LEU A 19 1.49 -20.73 -2.44
N GLN A 20 1.77 -21.90 -1.85
CA GLN A 20 1.01 -23.12 -2.10
C GLN A 20 -0.41 -23.06 -1.53
N SER A 21 -0.64 -22.33 -0.46
CA SER A 21 -2.01 -22.18 0.09
C SER A 21 -2.90 -21.26 -0.74
N VAL A 22 -2.32 -20.29 -1.46
CA VAL A 22 -3.06 -19.43 -2.41
C VAL A 22 -3.32 -20.16 -3.73
N SER A 23 -2.43 -21.09 -4.11
CA SER A 23 -2.57 -21.89 -5.35
C SER A 23 -3.55 -23.06 -5.24
N ALA A 24 -4.14 -23.34 -4.07
CA ALA A 24 -5.04 -24.48 -3.86
C ALA A 24 -6.46 -24.27 -4.46
N SER A 25 -6.77 -23.10 -5.00
CA SER A 25 -8.04 -22.82 -5.68
C SER A 25 -7.87 -22.74 -7.20
N GLY A 26 -7.33 -23.78 -7.81
CA GLY A 26 -7.60 -24.19 -9.21
C GLY A 26 -7.50 -23.17 -10.35
N VAL A 27 -6.91 -21.98 -10.16
CA VAL A 27 -6.65 -20.99 -11.21
C VAL A 27 -5.16 -20.98 -11.51
N SER A 28 -4.79 -21.33 -12.73
CA SER A 28 -3.42 -21.26 -13.23
C SER A 28 -3.03 -19.80 -13.49
N GLY A 29 -2.65 -19.06 -12.43
CA GLY A 29 -2.21 -17.67 -12.55
C GLY A 29 -1.76 -17.12 -11.19
N HIS A 30 -0.84 -16.16 -11.23
CA HIS A 30 -0.52 -15.37 -10.05
C HIS A 30 -1.70 -14.45 -9.71
N PRO A 31 -1.92 -14.07 -8.42
CA PRO A 31 -2.93 -13.09 -8.07
C PRO A 31 -2.63 -11.74 -8.74
N THR A 32 -3.67 -10.99 -9.04
CA THR A 32 -3.53 -9.60 -9.53
C THR A 32 -3.02 -8.71 -8.38
N ILE A 33 -1.98 -7.92 -8.63
CA ILE A 33 -1.49 -6.95 -7.65
C ILE A 33 -2.20 -5.62 -7.87
N LEU A 34 -3.10 -5.27 -6.96
CA LEU A 34 -3.76 -3.96 -6.97
C LEU A 34 -2.97 -2.98 -6.09
N ILE A 35 -2.36 -1.99 -6.75
CA ILE A 35 -1.49 -1.00 -6.11
C ILE A 35 -2.27 0.31 -6.00
N ASP A 36 -2.36 0.80 -4.79
CA ASP A 36 -2.99 2.07 -4.47
C ASP A 36 -1.93 3.13 -4.16
N ALA A 37 -1.90 4.18 -4.98
CA ALA A 37 -1.14 5.37 -4.66
C ALA A 37 -2.02 6.29 -3.81
N GLY A 38 -1.82 6.29 -2.51
CA GLY A 38 -2.63 7.04 -1.55
C GLY A 38 -2.77 8.52 -1.91
N HIS A 39 -3.93 9.12 -1.59
CA HIS A 39 -4.27 10.48 -1.94
C HIS A 39 -4.33 10.74 -3.46
N GLY A 40 -4.28 12.02 -3.88
CA GLY A 40 -4.28 12.43 -5.30
C GLY A 40 -5.22 13.59 -5.61
N GLY A 41 -4.90 14.36 -6.64
CA GLY A 41 -5.67 15.53 -7.05
C GLY A 41 -5.83 16.54 -5.93
N VAL A 42 -7.08 16.80 -5.52
CA VAL A 42 -7.42 17.75 -4.44
C VAL A 42 -7.03 17.28 -3.04
N ASP A 43 -6.77 15.99 -2.86
CA ASP A 43 -6.27 15.42 -1.61
C ASP A 43 -4.75 15.28 -1.66
N GLY A 44 -4.04 16.21 -1.05
CA GLY A 44 -2.58 16.19 -1.00
C GLY A 44 -2.00 15.16 -0.03
N GLY A 45 -2.78 14.69 0.94
CA GLY A 45 -2.24 14.01 2.11
C GLY A 45 -1.48 14.98 3.03
N THR A 46 -0.45 14.49 3.67
CA THR A 46 0.45 15.29 4.52
C THR A 46 1.36 16.19 3.68
N VAL A 47 1.74 17.34 4.24
CA VAL A 47 2.77 18.22 3.68
C VAL A 47 3.92 18.30 4.68
N ALA A 48 5.13 17.97 4.22
CA ALA A 48 6.35 18.08 5.00
C ALA A 48 6.76 19.55 5.21
N LYS A 49 7.71 19.78 6.11
CA LYS A 49 8.17 21.16 6.42
C LYS A 49 8.85 21.88 5.24
N ASP A 50 9.43 21.12 4.32
CA ASP A 50 10.07 21.65 3.11
C ASP A 50 9.08 21.90 1.97
N GLY A 51 7.79 21.59 2.16
CA GLY A 51 6.74 21.73 1.15
C GLY A 51 6.47 20.47 0.33
N THR A 52 7.22 19.39 0.54
CA THR A 52 6.99 18.11 -0.13
C THR A 52 5.59 17.57 0.22
N VAL A 53 4.85 17.13 -0.79
CA VAL A 53 3.44 16.68 -0.65
C VAL A 53 3.38 15.16 -0.79
N GLU A 54 2.73 14.50 0.15
CA GLU A 54 2.64 13.04 0.26
C GLU A 54 2.16 12.35 -1.02
N LYS A 55 1.11 12.86 -1.66
CA LYS A 55 0.52 12.26 -2.86
C LYS A 55 1.51 12.04 -4.01
N GLY A 56 2.53 12.89 -4.11
CA GLY A 56 3.59 12.79 -5.12
C GLY A 56 4.51 11.62 -4.83
N ILE A 57 4.99 11.51 -3.59
CA ILE A 57 5.84 10.40 -3.15
C ILE A 57 5.12 9.07 -3.32
N ASN A 58 3.85 8.99 -2.88
CA ASN A 58 3.04 7.78 -3.00
C ASN A 58 2.90 7.34 -4.45
N LEU A 59 2.67 8.28 -5.39
CA LEU A 59 2.57 7.98 -6.80
C LEU A 59 3.88 7.46 -7.39
N GLU A 60 5.00 8.09 -7.08
CA GLU A 60 6.32 7.66 -7.58
C GLU A 60 6.68 6.26 -7.10
N ILE A 61 6.44 5.95 -5.83
CA ILE A 61 6.70 4.62 -5.27
C ILE A 61 5.77 3.60 -5.93
N ALA A 62 4.49 3.90 -6.06
CA ALA A 62 3.50 3.00 -6.63
C ALA A 62 3.79 2.66 -8.10
N LEU A 63 4.20 3.63 -8.93
CA LEU A 63 4.58 3.41 -10.32
C LEU A 63 5.84 2.53 -10.47
N LYS A 64 6.83 2.74 -9.60
CA LYS A 64 8.02 1.88 -9.57
C LYS A 64 7.67 0.46 -9.14
N LEU A 65 6.78 0.32 -8.17
CA LEU A 65 6.30 -0.97 -7.69
C LEU A 65 5.52 -1.70 -8.80
N GLU A 66 4.62 -1.02 -9.50
CA GLU A 66 3.93 -1.57 -10.66
C GLU A 66 4.91 -2.12 -11.71
N THR A 67 5.91 -1.32 -12.05
CA THR A 67 6.93 -1.72 -13.05
C THR A 67 7.62 -3.02 -12.65
N ILE A 68 8.00 -3.15 -11.37
CA ILE A 68 8.69 -4.35 -10.86
C ILE A 68 7.76 -5.56 -10.91
N PHE A 69 6.52 -5.45 -10.44
CA PHE A 69 5.57 -6.58 -10.48
C PHE A 69 5.28 -7.04 -11.91
N ARG A 70 5.13 -6.12 -12.85
CA ARG A 70 4.94 -6.45 -14.27
C ARG A 70 6.17 -7.16 -14.86
N MET A 71 7.38 -6.71 -14.54
CA MET A 71 8.61 -7.39 -14.95
C MET A 71 8.73 -8.81 -14.38
N MET A 72 8.10 -9.06 -13.22
CA MET A 72 8.04 -10.38 -12.59
C MET A 72 6.90 -11.27 -13.14
N GLY A 73 6.09 -10.77 -14.08
CA GLY A 73 5.01 -11.51 -14.70
C GLY A 73 3.68 -11.46 -13.97
N PHE A 74 3.51 -10.53 -12.99
CA PHE A 74 2.21 -10.32 -12.35
C PHE A 74 1.33 -9.39 -13.16
N ASP A 75 0.03 -9.67 -13.19
CA ASP A 75 -0.97 -8.70 -13.59
C ASP A 75 -1.10 -7.61 -12.53
N THR A 76 -1.20 -6.36 -12.98
CA THR A 76 -1.27 -5.21 -12.08
C THR A 76 -2.43 -4.30 -12.40
N VAL A 77 -3.07 -3.79 -11.36
CA VAL A 77 -4.09 -2.73 -11.41
C VAL A 77 -3.62 -1.58 -10.54
N MET A 78 -3.79 -0.34 -11.01
CA MET A 78 -3.46 0.87 -10.24
C MET A 78 -4.71 1.68 -9.98
N THR A 79 -4.85 2.27 -8.78
CA THR A 79 -5.93 3.22 -8.49
C THR A 79 -5.77 4.53 -9.29
N ARG A 80 -4.53 4.97 -9.48
CA ARG A 80 -4.17 6.12 -10.32
C ARG A 80 -2.75 6.01 -10.84
N ARG A 81 -2.48 6.61 -12.00
CA ARG A 81 -1.14 6.73 -12.61
C ARG A 81 -0.69 8.17 -12.78
N GLU A 82 -1.52 9.11 -12.37
CA GLU A 82 -1.31 10.55 -12.45
C GLU A 82 -1.72 11.22 -11.14
N ASP A 83 -1.46 12.53 -11.01
CA ASP A 83 -1.93 13.31 -9.86
C ASP A 83 -3.43 13.65 -10.00
N ILE A 84 -4.25 12.63 -9.93
CA ILE A 84 -5.71 12.72 -10.00
C ILE A 84 -6.35 12.06 -8.79
N SER A 85 -7.60 12.42 -8.52
CA SER A 85 -8.52 11.72 -7.65
C SER A 85 -9.59 11.05 -8.52
N ILE A 86 -9.99 9.84 -8.17
CA ILE A 86 -10.96 9.06 -8.94
C ILE A 86 -12.41 9.23 -8.43
N HIS A 87 -12.72 10.41 -7.88
CA HIS A 87 -14.05 10.76 -7.42
C HIS A 87 -15.03 10.98 -8.58
N ASP A 88 -16.32 10.80 -8.32
CA ASP A 88 -17.38 11.05 -9.28
C ASP A 88 -17.56 12.56 -9.57
N ASP A 89 -17.95 12.92 -10.77
CA ASP A 89 -18.19 14.30 -11.20
C ASP A 89 -19.30 15.01 -10.40
N SER A 90 -20.18 14.24 -9.77
CA SER A 90 -21.24 14.73 -8.88
C SER A 90 -20.70 15.30 -7.56
N ALA A 91 -19.52 14.91 -7.12
CA ALA A 91 -18.88 15.40 -5.90
C ALA A 91 -18.37 16.82 -6.07
N LYS A 92 -18.98 17.80 -5.39
CA LYS A 92 -18.67 19.23 -5.56
C LYS A 92 -17.72 19.78 -4.50
N THR A 93 -17.87 19.37 -3.25
CA THR A 93 -16.98 19.82 -2.15
C THR A 93 -15.77 18.92 -2.00
N ILE A 94 -14.68 19.44 -1.42
CA ILE A 94 -13.47 18.65 -1.12
C ILE A 94 -13.83 17.40 -0.30
N ARG A 95 -14.70 17.54 0.70
CA ARG A 95 -15.14 16.42 1.53
C ARG A 95 -15.88 15.36 0.69
N GLN A 96 -16.80 15.78 -0.19
CA GLN A 96 -17.52 14.85 -1.07
C GLN A 96 -16.55 14.14 -2.02
N LYS A 97 -15.59 14.89 -2.59
CA LYS A 97 -14.57 14.31 -3.48
C LYS A 97 -13.73 13.26 -2.76
N LYS A 98 -13.24 13.53 -1.53
CA LYS A 98 -12.49 12.55 -0.73
C LYS A 98 -13.32 11.29 -0.43
N ILE A 99 -14.58 11.45 -0.05
CA ILE A 99 -15.46 10.30 0.26
C ILE A 99 -15.73 9.48 -1.01
N SER A 100 -16.06 10.13 -2.12
CA SER A 100 -16.31 9.47 -3.40
C SER A 100 -15.05 8.74 -3.90
N ASP A 101 -13.88 9.37 -3.80
CA ASP A 101 -12.60 8.78 -4.14
C ASP A 101 -12.34 7.47 -3.36
N LEU A 102 -12.52 7.49 -2.04
CA LEU A 102 -12.38 6.30 -1.20
C LEU A 102 -13.38 5.19 -1.57
N HIS A 103 -14.63 5.56 -1.89
CA HIS A 103 -15.64 4.60 -2.32
C HIS A 103 -15.26 3.97 -3.67
N ASN A 104 -14.76 4.75 -4.62
CA ASN A 104 -14.35 4.25 -5.93
C ASN A 104 -13.09 3.37 -5.84
N ARG A 105 -12.14 3.71 -4.95
CA ARG A 105 -11.01 2.81 -4.65
C ARG A 105 -11.49 1.50 -4.05
N LEU A 106 -12.38 1.54 -3.07
CA LEU A 106 -12.92 0.33 -2.46
C LEU A 106 -13.70 -0.53 -3.46
N LYS A 107 -14.47 0.10 -4.35
CA LYS A 107 -15.16 -0.58 -5.45
C LYS A 107 -14.16 -1.31 -6.33
N LEU A 108 -13.09 -0.63 -6.78
CA LEU A 108 -12.04 -1.23 -7.59
C LEU A 108 -11.40 -2.43 -6.89
N ILE A 109 -11.09 -2.31 -5.58
CA ILE A 109 -10.52 -3.40 -4.79
C ILE A 109 -11.45 -4.62 -4.79
N ASN A 110 -12.73 -4.41 -4.48
CA ASN A 110 -13.68 -5.52 -4.30
C ASN A 110 -14.17 -6.11 -5.63
N GLU A 111 -14.03 -5.40 -6.74
CA GLU A 111 -14.38 -5.85 -8.10
C GLU A 111 -13.20 -6.49 -8.85
N THR A 112 -11.97 -6.33 -8.37
CA THR A 112 -10.80 -6.99 -8.95
C THR A 112 -10.71 -8.43 -8.41
N PRO A 113 -10.94 -9.45 -9.23
CA PRO A 113 -10.91 -10.83 -8.77
C PRO A 113 -9.50 -11.26 -8.39
N ASP A 114 -9.40 -12.13 -7.38
CA ASP A 114 -8.14 -12.75 -6.94
C ASP A 114 -6.98 -11.74 -6.82
N CYS A 115 -7.19 -10.65 -6.06
CA CYS A 115 -6.18 -9.62 -5.93
C CYS A 115 -5.55 -9.55 -4.54
N LEU A 116 -4.29 -9.11 -4.52
CA LEU A 116 -3.60 -8.61 -3.33
C LEU A 116 -3.60 -7.08 -3.38
N PHE A 117 -4.14 -6.43 -2.38
CA PHE A 117 -4.20 -4.97 -2.30
C PHE A 117 -3.04 -4.40 -1.49
N ILE A 118 -2.27 -3.50 -2.10
CA ILE A 118 -1.13 -2.82 -1.48
C ILE A 118 -1.32 -1.31 -1.63
N SER A 119 -1.61 -0.62 -0.53
CA SER A 119 -1.71 0.85 -0.48
C SER A 119 -0.38 1.46 -0.02
N ILE A 120 0.07 2.51 -0.70
CA ILE A 120 1.33 3.22 -0.43
C ILE A 120 1.00 4.59 0.14
N HIS A 121 1.53 4.85 1.33
CA HIS A 121 1.37 6.08 2.09
C HIS A 121 2.66 6.53 2.77
N GLN A 122 2.66 7.77 3.27
CA GLN A 122 3.68 8.28 4.16
C GLN A 122 3.04 8.69 5.48
N ASN A 123 3.63 8.27 6.57
CA ASN A 123 3.15 8.58 7.91
C ASN A 123 3.46 10.05 8.29
N SER A 124 2.70 10.55 9.23
CA SER A 124 2.99 11.83 9.87
C SER A 124 2.61 11.78 11.33
N TYR A 125 3.48 12.27 12.19
CA TYR A 125 3.23 12.32 13.61
C TYR A 125 3.81 13.61 14.23
N PRO A 126 3.22 14.18 15.28
CA PRO A 126 3.70 15.45 15.87
C PRO A 126 5.16 15.45 16.34
N TYR A 127 5.72 14.27 16.58
CA TYR A 127 7.10 14.15 17.05
C TYR A 127 8.05 13.88 15.88
N PRO A 128 9.02 14.79 15.60
CA PRO A 128 9.87 14.71 14.41
C PRO A 128 10.90 13.57 14.44
N ASN A 129 11.08 12.90 15.56
CA ASN A 129 12.05 11.83 15.75
C ASN A 129 11.48 10.44 15.39
N ASN A 130 10.22 10.36 14.97
CA ASN A 130 9.66 9.09 14.50
C ASN A 130 10.28 8.70 13.16
N THR A 131 10.68 7.44 13.05
CA THR A 131 11.33 6.88 11.87
C THR A 131 10.82 5.48 11.55
N GLY A 132 11.07 5.05 10.33
CA GLY A 132 10.94 3.68 9.88
C GLY A 132 9.55 3.30 9.37
N THR A 133 9.55 2.46 8.37
CA THR A 133 8.36 1.89 7.74
C THR A 133 7.48 1.16 8.74
N GLN A 134 6.17 1.30 8.62
CA GLN A 134 5.18 0.54 9.37
C GLN A 134 4.10 0.00 8.45
N VAL A 135 3.79 -1.30 8.56
CA VAL A 135 2.75 -1.92 7.74
C VAL A 135 1.51 -2.17 8.57
N PHE A 136 0.37 -1.71 8.04
CA PHE A 136 -0.97 -1.99 8.57
C PHE A 136 -1.64 -3.07 7.72
N TYR A 137 -2.50 -3.89 8.33
CA TYR A 137 -3.20 -4.98 7.64
C TYR A 137 -4.70 -4.99 7.91
N SER A 138 -5.46 -5.43 6.91
CA SER A 138 -6.91 -5.61 7.00
C SER A 138 -7.28 -6.68 8.04
N PRO A 139 -8.30 -6.43 8.88
CA PRO A 139 -8.84 -7.44 9.77
C PRO A 139 -9.70 -8.50 9.06
N ASN A 140 -10.09 -8.26 7.81
CA ASN A 140 -11.15 -8.99 7.15
C ASN A 140 -10.68 -10.22 6.36
N HIS A 141 -9.36 -10.34 6.13
CA HIS A 141 -8.80 -11.46 5.40
C HIS A 141 -7.61 -12.07 6.16
N PRO A 142 -7.57 -13.40 6.36
CA PRO A 142 -6.56 -14.05 7.20
C PRO A 142 -5.14 -13.87 6.68
N GLU A 143 -4.94 -13.79 5.36
CA GLU A 143 -3.63 -13.64 4.73
C GLU A 143 -3.05 -12.21 4.85
N SER A 144 -3.87 -11.21 5.17
CA SER A 144 -3.41 -9.82 5.29
C SER A 144 -2.31 -9.65 6.33
N GLN A 145 -2.41 -10.34 7.47
CA GLN A 145 -1.40 -10.27 8.53
C GLN A 145 -0.07 -10.90 8.10
N ALA A 146 -0.12 -12.04 7.41
CA ALA A 146 1.08 -12.71 6.91
C ALA A 146 1.78 -11.87 5.85
N LEU A 147 1.01 -11.27 4.91
CA LEU A 147 1.53 -10.36 3.91
C LEU A 147 2.20 -9.13 4.56
N ALA A 148 1.53 -8.49 5.52
CA ALA A 148 2.11 -7.35 6.24
C ALA A 148 3.39 -7.72 6.98
N ALA A 149 3.41 -8.88 7.66
CA ALA A 149 4.59 -9.35 8.38
C ALA A 149 5.77 -9.61 7.43
N ALA A 150 5.51 -10.20 6.27
CA ALA A 150 6.53 -10.44 5.25
C ALA A 150 7.14 -9.13 4.74
N ILE A 151 6.31 -8.12 4.40
CA ILE A 151 6.77 -6.81 3.97
C ILE A 151 7.58 -6.13 5.08
N GLN A 152 7.05 -6.07 6.30
CA GLN A 152 7.73 -5.42 7.43
C GLN A 152 9.10 -6.05 7.72
N GLN A 153 9.18 -7.36 7.76
CA GLN A 153 10.42 -8.10 8.02
C GLN A 153 11.47 -7.86 6.94
N SER A 154 11.06 -7.84 5.67
CA SER A 154 11.99 -7.60 4.58
C SER A 154 12.51 -6.17 4.57
N VAL A 155 11.65 -5.18 4.87
CA VAL A 155 12.10 -3.78 5.05
C VAL A 155 13.13 -3.70 6.18
N ILE A 156 12.86 -4.32 7.33
CA ILE A 156 13.79 -4.35 8.46
C ILE A 156 15.11 -5.01 8.05
N HIS A 157 15.04 -6.19 7.47
CA HIS A 157 16.24 -6.96 7.14
C HIS A 157 17.13 -6.28 6.08
N LEU A 158 16.52 -5.71 5.04
CA LEU A 158 17.25 -5.26 3.86
C LEU A 158 17.68 -3.79 3.90
N ILE A 159 16.90 -2.91 4.55
CA ILE A 159 17.14 -1.47 4.46
C ILE A 159 17.00 -0.69 5.77
N GLN A 160 16.31 -1.24 6.75
CA GLN A 160 16.06 -0.54 8.02
C GLN A 160 16.35 -1.42 9.24
N PRO A 161 17.60 -1.90 9.44
CA PRO A 161 17.92 -2.85 10.52
C PRO A 161 17.67 -2.29 11.94
N GLN A 162 17.55 -0.97 12.06
CA GLN A 162 17.21 -0.29 13.32
C GLN A 162 15.70 -0.14 13.54
N ASN A 163 14.88 -0.49 12.56
CA ASN A 163 13.44 -0.36 12.66
C ASN A 163 12.86 -1.45 13.57
N THR A 164 12.30 -1.05 14.70
CA THR A 164 11.67 -1.93 15.68
C THR A 164 10.15 -1.99 15.58
N ARG A 165 9.56 -1.36 14.56
CA ARG A 165 8.11 -1.32 14.37
C ARG A 165 7.56 -2.69 14.02
N LYS A 166 6.37 -2.97 14.56
CA LYS A 166 5.63 -4.21 14.28
C LYS A 166 4.44 -3.90 13.40
N VAL A 167 4.00 -4.88 12.64
CA VAL A 167 2.75 -4.78 11.88
C VAL A 167 1.57 -4.45 12.80
N LYS A 168 0.62 -3.68 12.29
CA LYS A 168 -0.57 -3.27 13.05
C LYS A 168 -1.85 -3.70 12.34
N LYS A 169 -2.77 -4.25 13.10
CA LYS A 169 -4.14 -4.46 12.66
C LYS A 169 -4.82 -3.10 12.48
N SER A 170 -5.43 -2.88 11.31
CA SER A 170 -6.21 -1.68 11.01
C SER A 170 -7.52 -1.67 11.82
N GLY A 171 -7.89 -0.50 12.29
CA GLY A 171 -9.24 -0.21 12.77
C GLY A 171 -10.08 0.49 11.70
N THR A 172 -11.16 1.15 12.13
CA THR A 172 -12.09 1.87 11.25
C THR A 172 -11.49 3.13 10.61
N GLU A 173 -10.37 3.61 11.14
CA GLU A 173 -9.66 4.82 10.68
C GLU A 173 -9.01 4.63 9.30
N ILE A 174 -8.66 3.40 8.93
CA ILE A 174 -8.13 3.09 7.58
C ILE A 174 -9.24 2.43 6.77
N TYR A 175 -10.13 3.26 6.22
CA TYR A 175 -11.37 2.83 5.58
C TYR A 175 -11.18 1.71 4.55
N LEU A 176 -10.20 1.82 3.65
CA LEU A 176 -9.96 0.81 2.61
C LEU A 176 -9.58 -0.55 3.21
N LEU A 177 -8.69 -0.59 4.20
CA LEU A 177 -8.32 -1.85 4.86
C LEU A 177 -9.48 -2.43 5.66
N TYR A 178 -10.27 -1.55 6.32
CA TYR A 178 -11.39 -1.99 7.14
C TYR A 178 -12.54 -2.57 6.31
N GLN A 179 -12.68 -2.16 5.05
CA GLN A 179 -13.77 -2.59 4.16
C GLN A 179 -13.34 -3.60 3.09
N ALA A 180 -12.04 -3.74 2.81
CA ALA A 180 -11.53 -4.66 1.79
C ALA A 180 -11.92 -6.12 2.10
N LYS A 181 -12.31 -6.86 1.06
CA LYS A 181 -12.69 -8.29 1.14
C LYS A 181 -11.58 -9.22 0.65
N THR A 182 -10.44 -8.68 0.25
CA THR A 182 -9.26 -9.35 -0.27
C THR A 182 -8.09 -9.18 0.70
N PRO A 183 -6.99 -9.96 0.58
CA PRO A 183 -5.77 -9.67 1.32
C PRO A 183 -5.33 -8.23 1.08
N ALA A 184 -5.23 -7.43 2.14
CA ALA A 184 -5.04 -5.98 2.02
C ALA A 184 -4.07 -5.44 3.08
N VAL A 185 -3.12 -4.62 2.62
CA VAL A 185 -2.15 -3.94 3.47
C VAL A 185 -1.97 -2.48 3.06
N MET A 186 -1.57 -1.65 4.03
CA MET A 186 -1.08 -0.29 3.80
C MET A 186 0.35 -0.19 4.31
N VAL A 187 1.23 0.31 3.48
CA VAL A 187 2.63 0.53 3.80
C VAL A 187 2.86 2.02 4.00
N GLU A 188 3.07 2.41 5.25
CA GLU A 188 3.58 3.71 5.64
C GLU A 188 5.10 3.69 5.47
N CYS A 189 5.60 4.22 4.35
CA CYS A 189 6.99 4.02 3.94
C CYS A 189 8.00 4.74 4.82
N GLY A 190 7.63 5.90 5.36
CA GLY A 190 8.45 6.74 6.23
C GLY A 190 7.60 7.85 6.85
N PHE A 191 8.23 8.81 7.53
CA PHE A 191 7.56 9.89 8.25
C PHE A 191 7.81 11.25 7.60
N MET A 192 6.77 11.86 7.03
CA MET A 192 6.80 13.23 6.50
C MET A 192 7.12 14.30 7.55
N SER A 193 6.93 13.98 8.85
CA SER A 193 7.30 14.83 9.96
C SER A 193 8.80 14.81 10.30
N ASN A 194 9.57 13.89 9.71
CA ASN A 194 11.00 13.72 9.91
C ASN A 194 11.78 14.13 8.65
N ALA A 195 12.56 15.22 8.73
CA ALA A 195 13.31 15.75 7.60
C ALA A 195 14.41 14.80 7.05
N GLN A 196 14.77 13.73 7.77
CA GLN A 196 15.72 12.73 7.27
C GLN A 196 15.02 11.62 6.47
N GLU A 197 13.71 11.52 6.56
CA GLU A 197 12.90 10.51 5.85
C GLU A 197 12.08 11.13 4.70
N THR A 198 12.00 12.47 4.63
CA THR A 198 11.41 13.21 3.53
C THR A 198 12.46 13.51 2.49
#